data_611fa77fd121e5d6e4fefe7fe45b319b
#
_entry.id   611fa77fd121e5d6e4fefe7fe45b319b
#
_cell.length_a   1.000
_cell.length_b   1.000
_cell.length_c   1.000
_cell.angle_alpha   90.00
_cell.angle_beta   90.00
_cell.angle_gamma   90.00
#
_symmetry.space_group_name_H-M   'P 1'
#
loop_
_entity.id
_entity.type
_entity.pdbx_description
1 polymer ?
#
loop_
_entity_poly.entity_id
_entity_poly.type
_entity_poly.pdbx_seq_one_letter_code
_entity_poly.pdbx_strand_id
1 'polypeptide(L)'
;MKLSVIIPCFNAADTIAVQLEALSHQSWHEPWEIIVSNNGSTDNTVAIVKEYTKQIANLRLIHALARKGPSYARNMGILAATGDAFAFCDADDEVAPGWVAAMGEALTRYELVAGVLDYTKLNTAAQRRNHQRPSGLIYPKHPPYLPFAGSCNLGFKRSLYDAIGGFDESFLYVEDAEYCWKAQLAGAKIHLEPSALVYYRFRNSLRSNYRQALKWSKAYLLLRQKYGGSLSTFSKLKLYFGGWRYLTFNILQVRNRGDLAEFVWQLGWKMGELQGAMSMM
;
A
#
# COMPACT_ATOMS: atom_id res chain seq x y z
N MET A 1 -19.05 16.04 -5.95
CA MET A 1 -18.57 14.62 -5.98
C MET A 1 -18.43 14.14 -4.54
N LYS A 2 -19.00 13.00 -4.21
CA LYS A 2 -18.84 12.40 -2.87
C LYS A 2 -17.61 11.51 -2.82
N LEU A 3 -16.76 11.63 -1.77
CA LEU A 3 -15.57 10.81 -1.56
C LEU A 3 -15.80 9.77 -0.46
N SER A 4 -15.38 8.52 -0.67
CA SER A 4 -15.31 7.51 0.38
C SER A 4 -13.85 7.21 0.71
N VAL A 5 -13.44 7.51 1.94
CA VAL A 5 -12.13 7.13 2.50
C VAL A 5 -12.23 5.72 3.05
N ILE A 6 -11.41 4.80 2.56
CA ILE A 6 -11.46 3.36 2.90
C ILE A 6 -10.17 2.96 3.61
N ILE A 7 -10.30 2.39 4.79
CA ILE A 7 -9.20 1.96 5.66
C ILE A 7 -9.30 0.45 5.86
N PRO A 8 -8.49 -0.38 5.17
CA PRO A 8 -8.39 -1.79 5.49
C PRO A 8 -7.72 -1.93 6.86
N CYS A 9 -8.30 -2.74 7.74
CA CYS A 9 -7.85 -2.81 9.13
C CYS A 9 -7.76 -4.26 9.63
N PHE A 10 -6.61 -4.63 10.18
CA PHE A 10 -6.37 -5.92 10.83
C PHE A 10 -5.33 -5.78 11.93
N ASN A 11 -5.72 -6.01 13.20
CA ASN A 11 -4.85 -5.92 14.36
C ASN A 11 -4.03 -4.62 14.40
N ALA A 12 -4.73 -3.49 14.43
CA ALA A 12 -4.17 -2.14 14.41
C ALA A 12 -4.49 -1.35 15.69
N ALA A 13 -4.70 -2.02 16.83
CA ALA A 13 -5.06 -1.35 18.08
C ALA A 13 -4.07 -0.27 18.51
N ASP A 14 -2.77 -0.46 18.21
CA ASP A 14 -1.71 0.49 18.58
C ASP A 14 -1.64 1.73 17.68
N THR A 15 -2.33 1.72 16.51
CA THR A 15 -2.11 2.75 15.48
C THR A 15 -3.39 3.39 14.96
N ILE A 16 -4.50 2.66 14.89
CA ILE A 16 -5.74 3.12 14.25
C ILE A 16 -6.28 4.42 14.85
N ALA A 17 -6.10 4.64 16.15
CA ALA A 17 -6.53 5.87 16.83
C ALA A 17 -5.84 7.11 16.23
N VAL A 18 -4.54 7.03 15.91
CA VAL A 18 -3.77 8.13 15.29
C VAL A 18 -4.36 8.49 13.92
N GLN A 19 -4.67 7.48 13.12
CA GLN A 19 -5.26 7.69 11.79
C GLN A 19 -6.66 8.28 11.87
N LEU A 20 -7.52 7.77 12.77
CA LEU A 20 -8.88 8.29 12.95
C LEU A 20 -8.88 9.71 13.51
N GLU A 21 -7.98 10.02 14.44
CA GLU A 21 -7.80 11.38 14.94
C GLU A 21 -7.38 12.35 13.82
N ALA A 22 -6.40 11.96 12.99
CA ALA A 22 -6.00 12.77 11.84
C ALA A 22 -7.14 12.97 10.84
N LEU A 23 -8.01 11.99 10.64
CA LEU A 23 -9.18 12.09 9.78
C LEU A 23 -10.30 12.93 10.40
N SER A 24 -10.46 12.94 11.72
CA SER A 24 -11.46 13.76 12.39
C SER A 24 -11.23 15.27 12.22
N HIS A 25 -9.99 15.66 11.98
CA HIS A 25 -9.58 17.04 11.74
C HIS A 25 -9.52 17.43 10.25
N GLN A 26 -9.91 16.53 9.34
CA GLN A 26 -9.99 16.87 7.93
C GLN A 26 -11.23 17.73 7.62
N SER A 27 -11.08 18.64 6.68
CA SER A 27 -12.17 19.43 6.14
C SER A 27 -12.14 19.41 4.62
N TRP A 28 -13.31 19.25 4.03
CA TRP A 28 -13.53 19.39 2.59
C TRP A 28 -14.97 19.87 2.40
N HIS A 29 -15.20 20.73 1.42
CA HIS A 29 -16.51 21.36 1.21
C HIS A 29 -17.57 20.42 0.61
N GLU A 30 -17.12 19.33 -0.02
CA GLU A 30 -17.98 18.31 -0.60
C GLU A 30 -18.28 17.17 0.41
N PRO A 31 -19.36 16.41 0.21
CA PRO A 31 -19.67 15.27 1.06
C PRO A 31 -18.60 14.19 1.02
N TRP A 32 -18.27 13.63 2.18
CA TRP A 32 -17.36 12.50 2.29
C TRP A 32 -17.68 11.59 3.47
N GLU A 33 -17.19 10.37 3.44
CA GLU A 33 -17.35 9.37 4.48
C GLU A 33 -16.07 8.60 4.74
N ILE A 34 -15.96 7.99 5.92
CA ILE A 34 -14.88 7.10 6.32
C ILE A 34 -15.44 5.71 6.53
N ILE A 35 -14.78 4.69 5.95
CA ILE A 35 -15.15 3.29 6.09
C ILE A 35 -13.94 2.52 6.60
N VAL A 36 -13.97 2.10 7.86
CA VAL A 36 -13.01 1.14 8.39
C VAL A 36 -13.49 -0.27 8.08
N SER A 37 -12.74 -0.99 7.26
CA SER A 37 -13.03 -2.35 6.86
C SER A 37 -12.21 -3.34 7.69
N ASN A 38 -12.80 -3.83 8.79
CA ASN A 38 -12.17 -4.77 9.71
C ASN A 38 -12.07 -6.17 9.11
N ASN A 39 -10.86 -6.65 8.86
CA ASN A 39 -10.58 -7.97 8.29
C ASN A 39 -10.30 -9.04 9.37
N GLY A 40 -11.16 -9.08 10.40
CA GLY A 40 -11.12 -10.09 11.45
C GLY A 40 -10.04 -9.83 12.51
N SER A 41 -9.90 -8.59 12.99
CA SER A 41 -9.01 -8.25 14.09
C SER A 41 -9.39 -9.02 15.37
N THR A 42 -8.38 -9.46 16.11
CA THR A 42 -8.49 -10.22 17.36
C THR A 42 -7.99 -9.44 18.57
N ASP A 43 -7.44 -8.25 18.34
CA ASP A 43 -7.01 -7.29 19.35
C ASP A 43 -8.12 -6.26 19.65
N ASN A 44 -7.79 -5.18 20.34
CA ASN A 44 -8.74 -4.13 20.71
C ASN A 44 -9.15 -3.18 19.57
N THR A 45 -8.74 -3.43 18.33
CA THR A 45 -8.98 -2.56 17.17
C THR A 45 -10.46 -2.20 17.02
N VAL A 46 -11.34 -3.21 17.04
CA VAL A 46 -12.79 -3.02 16.83
C VAL A 46 -13.41 -2.14 17.92
N ALA A 47 -13.00 -2.31 19.16
CA ALA A 47 -13.49 -1.49 20.29
C ALA A 47 -13.07 -0.03 20.11
N ILE A 48 -11.81 0.23 19.75
CA ILE A 48 -11.31 1.58 19.48
C ILE A 48 -12.11 2.24 18.34
N VAL A 49 -12.28 1.56 17.20
CA VAL A 49 -13.05 2.12 16.08
C VAL A 49 -14.49 2.45 16.47
N LYS A 50 -15.15 1.57 17.25
CA LYS A 50 -16.52 1.82 17.77
C LYS A 50 -16.60 3.07 18.64
N GLU A 51 -15.59 3.38 19.44
CA GLU A 51 -15.58 4.64 20.20
C GLU A 51 -15.48 5.87 19.28
N TYR A 52 -14.66 5.79 18.24
CA TYR A 52 -14.56 6.86 17.25
C TYR A 52 -15.84 7.02 16.41
N THR A 53 -16.64 5.97 16.17
CA THR A 53 -17.94 6.15 15.48
C THR A 53 -18.96 6.99 16.27
N LYS A 54 -18.77 7.17 17.57
CA LYS A 54 -19.60 8.07 18.41
C LYS A 54 -19.18 9.53 18.28
N GLN A 55 -17.95 9.80 17.84
CA GLN A 55 -17.34 11.13 17.76
C GLN A 55 -17.30 11.65 16.32
N ILE A 56 -17.09 10.78 15.34
CA ILE A 56 -16.95 11.10 13.92
C ILE A 56 -18.23 10.66 13.20
N ALA A 57 -19.12 11.59 12.92
CA ALA A 57 -20.47 11.33 12.40
C ALA A 57 -20.49 10.60 11.05
N ASN A 58 -19.48 10.82 10.20
CA ASN A 58 -19.33 10.21 8.88
C ASN A 58 -18.44 8.95 8.86
N LEU A 59 -18.11 8.38 10.03
CA LEU A 59 -17.34 7.15 10.17
C LEU A 59 -18.25 5.92 10.29
N ARG A 60 -17.97 4.90 9.50
CA ARG A 60 -18.62 3.59 9.59
C ARG A 60 -17.60 2.46 9.74
N LEU A 61 -17.93 1.46 10.57
CA LEU A 61 -17.19 0.21 10.70
C LEU A 61 -17.95 -0.89 9.95
N ILE A 62 -17.25 -1.60 9.07
CA ILE A 62 -17.76 -2.81 8.42
C ILE A 62 -16.87 -4.02 8.74
N HIS A 63 -17.40 -5.22 8.59
CA HIS A 63 -16.67 -6.46 8.83
C HIS A 63 -16.46 -7.24 7.53
N ALA A 64 -15.21 -7.41 7.13
CA ALA A 64 -14.76 -8.13 5.94
C ALA A 64 -14.18 -9.48 6.37
N LEU A 65 -15.03 -10.48 6.72
CA LEU A 65 -14.60 -11.69 7.42
C LEU A 65 -14.49 -12.94 6.53
N ALA A 66 -15.09 -12.95 5.34
CA ALA A 66 -15.15 -14.16 4.52
C ALA A 66 -13.78 -14.58 3.96
N ARG A 67 -12.87 -13.63 3.76
CA ARG A 67 -11.51 -13.87 3.28
C ARG A 67 -10.51 -13.00 4.04
N LYS A 68 -9.27 -13.47 4.18
CA LYS A 68 -8.17 -12.68 4.74
C LYS A 68 -7.41 -11.97 3.65
N GLY A 69 -6.98 -10.75 3.93
CA GLY A 69 -6.09 -9.97 3.07
C GLY A 69 -6.54 -8.54 2.83
N PRO A 70 -5.58 -7.64 2.57
CA PRO A 70 -5.86 -6.21 2.37
C PRO A 70 -6.71 -5.94 1.12
N SER A 71 -6.50 -6.69 0.04
CA SER A 71 -7.31 -6.60 -1.20
C SER A 71 -8.78 -6.85 -0.92
N TYR A 72 -9.10 -7.94 -0.22
CA TYR A 72 -10.47 -8.26 0.16
C TYR A 72 -11.07 -7.19 1.09
N ALA A 73 -10.31 -6.73 2.08
CA ALA A 73 -10.79 -5.67 2.98
C ALA A 73 -11.09 -4.37 2.22
N ARG A 74 -10.23 -3.95 1.27
CA ARG A 74 -10.48 -2.77 0.44
C ARG A 74 -11.69 -2.97 -0.49
N ASN A 75 -11.83 -4.13 -1.12
CA ASN A 75 -12.98 -4.44 -1.97
C ASN A 75 -14.29 -4.38 -1.18
N MET A 76 -14.34 -4.94 0.04
CA MET A 76 -15.52 -4.85 0.90
C MET A 76 -15.82 -3.40 1.31
N GLY A 77 -14.77 -2.59 1.55
CA GLY A 77 -14.90 -1.15 1.76
C GLY A 77 -15.52 -0.44 0.56
N ILE A 78 -15.07 -0.74 -0.67
CA ILE A 78 -15.61 -0.19 -1.91
C ILE A 78 -17.10 -0.55 -2.07
N LEU A 79 -17.45 -1.82 -1.83
CA LEU A 79 -18.85 -2.30 -1.92
C LEU A 79 -19.78 -1.61 -0.91
N ALA A 80 -19.26 -1.27 0.28
CA ALA A 80 -20.02 -0.53 1.29
C ALA A 80 -20.06 0.98 1.03
N ALA A 81 -19.16 1.49 0.18
CA ALA A 81 -19.01 2.92 -0.08
C ALA A 81 -20.16 3.48 -0.93
N THR A 82 -20.52 4.72 -0.64
CA THR A 82 -21.57 5.44 -1.37
C THR A 82 -21.04 6.63 -2.19
N GLY A 83 -19.70 6.84 -2.16
CA GLY A 83 -19.05 7.92 -2.89
C GLY A 83 -18.88 7.65 -4.38
N ASP A 84 -18.69 8.72 -5.13
CA ASP A 84 -18.38 8.72 -6.57
C ASP A 84 -16.90 8.40 -6.84
N ALA A 85 -16.08 8.50 -5.79
CA ALA A 85 -14.67 8.19 -5.81
C ALA A 85 -14.23 7.56 -4.48
N PHE A 86 -13.13 6.83 -4.51
CA PHE A 86 -12.54 6.14 -3.37
C PHE A 86 -11.14 6.67 -3.13
N ALA A 87 -10.78 6.88 -1.87
CA ALA A 87 -9.42 7.16 -1.43
C ALA A 87 -9.02 6.14 -0.36
N PHE A 88 -7.80 5.65 -0.42
CA PHE A 88 -7.30 4.61 0.49
C PHE A 88 -6.15 5.17 1.34
N CYS A 89 -6.19 4.86 2.61
CA CYS A 89 -5.07 5.02 3.54
C CYS A 89 -5.02 3.81 4.48
N ASP A 90 -3.85 3.49 5.02
CA ASP A 90 -3.70 2.32 5.87
C ASP A 90 -3.93 2.66 7.36
N ALA A 91 -4.31 1.66 8.17
CA ALA A 91 -4.65 1.82 9.58
C ALA A 91 -3.42 2.08 10.49
N ASP A 92 -2.22 1.90 9.98
CA ASP A 92 -0.96 2.10 10.69
C ASP A 92 -0.18 3.36 10.26
N ASP A 93 -0.76 4.16 9.34
CA ASP A 93 -0.24 5.43 8.87
C ASP A 93 -0.99 6.63 9.49
N GLU A 94 -0.69 7.85 9.02
CA GLU A 94 -1.37 9.07 9.42
C GLU A 94 -1.52 10.00 8.20
N VAL A 95 -2.74 10.41 7.86
CA VAL A 95 -2.97 11.41 6.81
C VAL A 95 -2.57 12.81 7.30
N ALA A 96 -1.94 13.60 6.44
CA ALA A 96 -1.59 14.98 6.76
C ALA A 96 -2.83 15.90 6.71
N PRO A 97 -2.78 17.08 7.37
CA PRO A 97 -3.84 18.10 7.23
C PRO A 97 -4.11 18.43 5.77
N GLY A 98 -5.40 18.48 5.38
CA GLY A 98 -5.82 18.78 4.01
C GLY A 98 -5.77 17.60 3.02
N TRP A 99 -5.41 16.40 3.48
CA TRP A 99 -5.31 15.21 2.62
C TRP A 99 -6.64 14.86 1.94
N VAL A 100 -7.77 14.90 2.66
CA VAL A 100 -9.11 14.62 2.11
C VAL A 100 -9.46 15.59 0.99
N ALA A 101 -9.23 16.90 1.21
CA ALA A 101 -9.48 17.92 0.21
C ALA A 101 -8.59 17.72 -1.03
N ALA A 102 -7.28 17.53 -0.84
CA ALA A 102 -6.33 17.33 -1.94
C ALA A 102 -6.68 16.09 -2.80
N MET A 103 -6.95 14.96 -2.14
CA MET A 103 -7.35 13.73 -2.83
C MET A 103 -8.71 13.90 -3.54
N GLY A 104 -9.69 14.48 -2.85
CA GLY A 104 -11.03 14.74 -3.41
C GLY A 104 -10.99 15.65 -4.62
N GLU A 105 -10.27 16.77 -4.54
CA GLU A 105 -10.11 17.73 -5.65
C GLU A 105 -9.36 17.12 -6.85
N ALA A 106 -8.30 16.36 -6.61
CA ALA A 106 -7.60 15.66 -7.68
C ALA A 106 -8.52 14.65 -8.39
N LEU A 107 -9.35 13.91 -7.63
CA LEU A 107 -10.30 12.95 -8.17
C LEU A 107 -11.48 13.57 -8.92
N THR A 108 -11.75 14.88 -8.78
CA THR A 108 -12.70 15.54 -9.70
C THR A 108 -12.17 15.57 -11.13
N ARG A 109 -10.86 15.68 -11.31
CA ARG A 109 -10.16 15.88 -12.60
C ARG A 109 -9.58 14.59 -13.18
N TYR A 110 -9.07 13.71 -12.33
CA TYR A 110 -8.34 12.51 -12.73
C TYR A 110 -9.05 11.24 -12.28
N GLU A 111 -8.90 10.15 -13.02
CA GLU A 111 -9.54 8.86 -12.72
C GLU A 111 -8.76 8.04 -11.71
N LEU A 112 -7.41 8.18 -11.69
CA LEU A 112 -6.50 7.47 -10.82
C LEU A 112 -5.48 8.46 -10.26
N VAL A 113 -5.42 8.58 -8.94
CA VAL A 113 -4.60 9.56 -8.22
C VAL A 113 -3.73 8.85 -7.20
N ALA A 114 -2.45 9.16 -7.18
CA ALA A 114 -1.50 8.78 -6.16
C ALA A 114 -1.11 10.01 -5.33
N GLY A 115 -0.98 9.87 -4.03
CA GLY A 115 -0.41 10.92 -3.18
C GLY A 115 1.07 10.68 -2.88
N VAL A 116 1.63 11.52 -2.01
CA VAL A 116 3.03 11.50 -1.59
C VAL A 116 3.16 10.91 -0.18
N LEU A 117 4.26 10.19 0.08
CA LEU A 117 4.58 9.61 1.38
C LEU A 117 5.70 10.40 2.06
N ASP A 118 5.47 10.81 3.30
CA ASP A 118 6.51 11.32 4.20
C ASP A 118 6.96 10.21 5.15
N TYR A 119 8.25 10.00 5.20
CA TYR A 119 8.87 8.99 6.07
C TYR A 119 9.47 9.58 7.35
N THR A 120 9.32 10.89 7.59
CA THR A 120 10.02 11.58 8.68
C THR A 120 9.27 11.56 10.00
N LYS A 121 7.95 11.80 9.99
CA LYS A 121 7.14 12.01 11.19
C LYS A 121 7.00 10.76 12.07
N LEU A 122 6.70 9.62 11.47
CA LEU A 122 6.36 8.39 12.19
C LEU A 122 7.55 7.43 12.38
N ASN A 123 8.75 7.83 11.94
CA ASN A 123 9.92 6.95 11.94
C ASN A 123 11.14 7.63 12.54
N THR A 124 11.92 6.87 13.30
CA THR A 124 13.18 7.35 13.87
C THR A 124 14.23 7.61 12.80
N ALA A 125 15.24 8.45 13.09
CA ALA A 125 16.35 8.69 12.18
C ALA A 125 17.08 7.39 11.77
N ALA A 126 17.17 6.42 12.68
CA ALA A 126 17.78 5.12 12.41
C ALA A 126 16.97 4.29 11.40
N GLN A 127 15.62 4.32 11.47
CA GLN A 127 14.76 3.64 10.51
C GLN A 127 14.82 4.29 9.12
N ARG A 128 14.98 5.62 9.05
CA ARG A 128 15.02 6.37 7.79
C ARG A 128 16.34 6.28 7.04
N ARG A 129 17.45 6.13 7.76
CA ARG A 129 18.82 6.29 7.23
C ARG A 129 19.09 5.53 5.94
N ASN A 130 18.52 4.35 5.78
CA ASN A 130 18.78 3.47 4.65
C ASN A 130 17.53 3.17 3.79
N HIS A 131 16.40 3.83 4.09
CA HIS A 131 15.19 3.66 3.29
C HIS A 131 15.19 4.61 2.09
N GLN A 132 15.64 4.13 0.94
CA GLN A 132 15.56 4.82 -0.36
C GLN A 132 14.24 4.47 -1.09
N ARG A 133 13.11 4.58 -0.41
CA ARG A 133 11.81 4.36 -1.05
C ARG A 133 11.36 5.63 -1.76
N PRO A 134 10.83 5.55 -2.98
CA PRO A 134 10.18 6.69 -3.63
C PRO A 134 9.04 7.21 -2.74
N SER A 135 8.92 8.53 -2.65
CA SER A 135 7.85 9.18 -1.88
C SER A 135 6.53 9.29 -2.65
N GLY A 136 6.52 8.98 -3.93
CA GLY A 136 5.35 9.06 -4.80
C GLY A 136 5.31 7.87 -5.76
N LEU A 137 5.26 8.14 -7.07
CA LEU A 137 5.20 7.09 -8.08
C LEU A 137 6.48 6.26 -8.13
N ILE A 138 6.30 4.95 -8.21
CA ILE A 138 7.36 3.96 -8.40
C ILE A 138 7.40 3.58 -9.88
N TYR A 139 8.58 3.73 -10.51
CA TYR A 139 8.79 3.41 -11.92
C TYR A 139 9.52 2.07 -12.05
N PRO A 140 8.84 0.99 -12.48
CA PRO A 140 9.46 -0.33 -12.61
C PRO A 140 10.47 -0.36 -13.77
N LYS A 141 11.56 -1.11 -13.57
CA LYS A 141 12.59 -1.35 -14.59
C LYS A 141 12.27 -2.56 -15.49
N HIS A 142 11.03 -3.04 -15.44
CA HIS A 142 10.54 -4.22 -16.15
C HIS A 142 9.18 -3.97 -16.78
N PRO A 143 8.83 -4.69 -17.85
CA PRO A 143 7.47 -4.61 -18.39
C PRO A 143 6.41 -4.82 -17.30
N PRO A 144 5.29 -4.09 -17.39
CA PRO A 144 4.85 -3.23 -18.48
C PRO A 144 5.44 -1.81 -18.47
N TYR A 145 6.44 -1.49 -17.61
CA TYR A 145 7.07 -0.17 -17.44
C TYR A 145 6.09 0.95 -17.00
N LEU A 146 4.92 0.56 -16.51
CA LEU A 146 3.89 1.49 -16.05
C LEU A 146 4.15 1.88 -14.59
N PRO A 147 4.08 3.17 -14.23
CA PRO A 147 4.25 3.60 -12.85
C PRO A 147 3.12 3.06 -11.96
N PHE A 148 3.40 2.96 -10.66
CA PHE A 148 2.42 2.60 -9.65
C PHE A 148 2.70 3.32 -8.33
N ALA A 149 1.73 3.31 -7.43
CA ALA A 149 1.86 3.83 -6.07
C ALA A 149 1.28 2.84 -5.06
N GLY A 150 1.70 2.97 -3.80
CA GLY A 150 1.16 2.17 -2.70
C GLY A 150 -0.30 2.51 -2.42
N SER A 151 -1.11 1.51 -2.16
CA SER A 151 -2.52 1.68 -1.80
C SER A 151 -2.74 2.40 -0.46
N CYS A 152 -1.69 2.63 0.32
CA CYS A 152 -1.74 3.48 1.52
C CYS A 152 -1.93 4.97 1.20
N ASN A 153 -1.82 5.39 -0.07
CA ASN A 153 -2.11 6.75 -0.53
C ASN A 153 -2.50 6.76 -2.02
N LEU A 154 -3.59 6.07 -2.33
CA LEU A 154 -4.11 5.90 -3.68
C LEU A 154 -5.60 6.28 -3.70
N GLY A 155 -6.08 6.82 -4.81
CA GLY A 155 -7.51 7.07 -5.02
C GLY A 155 -7.90 6.81 -6.46
N PHE A 156 -9.17 6.47 -6.68
CA PHE A 156 -9.72 6.31 -8.02
C PHE A 156 -11.24 6.55 -8.06
N LYS A 157 -11.74 6.90 -9.23
CA LYS A 157 -13.18 7.11 -9.45
C LYS A 157 -13.95 5.79 -9.44
N ARG A 158 -15.21 5.85 -9.02
CA ARG A 158 -16.14 4.70 -9.11
C ARG A 158 -16.30 4.22 -10.55
N SER A 159 -16.35 5.12 -11.53
CA SER A 159 -16.43 4.77 -12.94
C SER A 159 -15.27 3.88 -13.41
N LEU A 160 -14.05 4.14 -12.91
CA LEU A 160 -12.90 3.28 -13.19
C LEU A 160 -13.07 1.89 -12.53
N TYR A 161 -13.51 1.86 -11.26
CA TYR A 161 -13.84 0.59 -10.60
C TYR A 161 -14.93 -0.21 -11.35
N ASP A 162 -15.99 0.46 -11.79
CA ASP A 162 -17.09 -0.19 -12.51
C ASP A 162 -16.61 -0.78 -13.86
N ALA A 163 -15.63 -0.14 -14.49
CA ALA A 163 -15.07 -0.57 -15.77
C ALA A 163 -14.08 -1.76 -15.63
N ILE A 164 -13.23 -1.78 -14.59
CA ILE A 164 -12.13 -2.75 -14.48
C ILE A 164 -12.22 -3.67 -13.25
N GLY A 165 -13.19 -3.46 -12.37
CA GLY A 165 -13.31 -4.16 -11.08
C GLY A 165 -12.35 -3.65 -10.01
N GLY A 166 -12.40 -4.28 -8.83
CA GLY A 166 -11.59 -3.96 -7.67
C GLY A 166 -10.18 -4.53 -7.69
N PHE A 167 -9.56 -4.55 -6.50
CA PHE A 167 -8.26 -5.18 -6.28
C PHE A 167 -8.34 -6.69 -6.52
N ASP A 168 -7.33 -7.27 -7.17
CA ASP A 168 -7.24 -8.71 -7.37
C ASP A 168 -6.89 -9.42 -6.04
N GLU A 169 -7.85 -10.17 -5.50
CA GLU A 169 -7.72 -10.84 -4.20
C GLU A 169 -6.74 -12.03 -4.22
N SER A 170 -6.28 -12.46 -5.37
CA SER A 170 -5.21 -13.45 -5.49
C SER A 170 -3.85 -12.87 -5.10
N PHE A 171 -3.68 -11.54 -5.18
CA PHE A 171 -2.51 -10.83 -4.72
C PHE A 171 -2.71 -10.38 -3.27
N LEU A 172 -2.06 -11.07 -2.32
CA LEU A 172 -2.01 -10.65 -0.90
C LEU A 172 -0.98 -9.55 -0.65
N TYR A 173 -0.14 -9.28 -1.63
CA TYR A 173 0.92 -8.26 -1.65
C TYR A 173 1.06 -7.74 -3.06
N VAL A 174 1.48 -6.49 -3.21
CA VAL A 174 1.62 -5.75 -4.49
C VAL A 174 0.31 -5.64 -5.29
N GLU A 175 -0.82 -5.78 -4.62
CA GLU A 175 -2.16 -5.58 -5.18
C GLU A 175 -2.36 -4.14 -5.69
N ASP A 176 -1.65 -3.21 -5.10
CA ASP A 176 -1.57 -1.80 -5.49
C ASP A 176 -0.90 -1.62 -6.86
N ALA A 177 0.24 -2.24 -7.07
CA ALA A 177 0.90 -2.24 -8.37
C ALA A 177 0.05 -2.93 -9.43
N GLU A 178 -0.58 -4.06 -9.07
CA GLU A 178 -1.51 -4.78 -9.95
C GLU A 178 -2.67 -3.88 -10.39
N TYR A 179 -3.33 -3.21 -9.43
CA TYR A 179 -4.44 -2.32 -9.72
C TYR A 179 -4.02 -1.13 -10.60
N CYS A 180 -2.91 -0.47 -10.26
CA CYS A 180 -2.38 0.63 -11.06
C CYS A 180 -2.05 0.24 -12.49
N TRP A 181 -1.49 -0.95 -12.71
CA TRP A 181 -1.17 -1.43 -14.06
C TRP A 181 -2.43 -1.83 -14.83
N LYS A 182 -3.37 -2.52 -14.18
CA LYS A 182 -4.67 -2.86 -14.76
C LYS A 182 -5.43 -1.61 -15.23
N ALA A 183 -5.47 -0.58 -14.39
CA ALA A 183 -6.11 0.69 -14.71
C ALA A 183 -5.45 1.39 -15.90
N GLN A 184 -4.13 1.46 -15.95
CA GLN A 184 -3.39 2.13 -17.03
C GLN A 184 -3.49 1.34 -18.34
N LEU A 185 -3.52 0.02 -18.31
CA LEU A 185 -3.74 -0.81 -19.49
C LEU A 185 -5.19 -0.67 -20.03
N ALA A 186 -6.14 -0.28 -19.17
CA ALA A 186 -7.50 0.09 -19.59
C ALA A 186 -7.62 1.55 -20.08
N GLY A 187 -6.51 2.31 -20.10
CA GLY A 187 -6.45 3.66 -20.65
C GLY A 187 -6.43 4.79 -19.59
N ALA A 188 -6.59 4.49 -18.30
CA ALA A 188 -6.50 5.48 -17.25
C ALA A 188 -5.06 6.02 -17.12
N LYS A 189 -4.93 7.31 -16.77
CA LYS A 189 -3.61 7.90 -16.45
C LYS A 189 -3.49 8.10 -14.95
N ILE A 190 -2.38 7.66 -14.37
CA ILE A 190 -2.09 7.91 -12.96
C ILE A 190 -1.56 9.34 -12.79
N HIS A 191 -2.20 10.11 -11.92
CA HIS A 191 -1.79 11.47 -11.55
C HIS A 191 -1.13 11.42 -10.16
N LEU A 192 -0.01 12.13 -9.98
CA LEU A 192 0.60 12.35 -8.66
C LEU A 192 0.10 13.67 -8.11
N GLU A 193 -0.58 13.64 -6.95
CA GLU A 193 -1.03 14.81 -6.21
C GLU A 193 -0.10 15.07 -5.00
N PRO A 194 0.81 16.05 -5.10
CA PRO A 194 1.79 16.30 -4.03
C PRO A 194 1.19 16.77 -2.71
N SER A 195 0.00 17.40 -2.75
CA SER A 195 -0.70 17.91 -1.57
C SER A 195 -1.43 16.80 -0.80
N ALA A 196 -1.67 15.64 -1.43
CA ALA A 196 -2.22 14.46 -0.76
C ALA A 196 -1.08 13.72 -0.04
N LEU A 197 -0.69 14.20 1.14
CA LEU A 197 0.44 13.68 1.90
C LEU A 197 0.00 12.68 2.98
N VAL A 198 0.68 11.54 3.08
CA VAL A 198 0.53 10.55 4.15
C VAL A 198 1.86 10.35 4.86
N TYR A 199 1.85 10.42 6.20
CA TYR A 199 2.97 10.03 7.05
C TYR A 199 2.98 8.51 7.17
N TYR A 200 3.96 7.88 6.52
CA TYR A 200 4.07 6.42 6.42
C TYR A 200 4.88 5.82 7.56
N ARG A 201 4.42 4.73 8.14
CA ARG A 201 5.08 4.03 9.25
C ARG A 201 5.83 2.78 8.76
N PHE A 202 7.13 2.71 9.09
CA PHE A 202 7.93 1.52 8.84
C PHE A 202 7.68 0.42 9.89
N ARG A 203 7.90 -0.81 9.49
CA ARG A 203 7.89 -1.94 10.42
C ARG A 203 9.03 -1.85 11.44
N ASN A 204 8.74 -2.18 12.71
CA ASN A 204 9.65 -1.93 13.82
C ASN A 204 10.66 -3.07 14.09
N SER A 205 10.52 -4.27 13.50
CA SER A 205 11.40 -5.38 13.78
C SER A 205 12.10 -5.92 12.52
N LEU A 206 13.34 -6.40 12.70
CA LEU A 206 14.11 -7.05 11.62
C LEU A 206 13.34 -8.22 11.03
N ARG A 207 12.65 -9.01 11.87
CA ARG A 207 11.85 -10.16 11.42
C ARG A 207 10.67 -9.71 10.53
N SER A 208 9.98 -8.63 10.90
CA SER A 208 8.87 -8.11 10.09
C SER A 208 9.37 -7.50 8.78
N ASN A 209 10.50 -6.80 8.78
CA ASN A 209 11.16 -6.27 7.59
C ASN A 209 11.55 -7.39 6.61
N TYR A 210 12.21 -8.44 7.11
CA TYR A 210 12.57 -9.61 6.31
C TYR A 210 11.36 -10.26 5.66
N ARG A 211 10.31 -10.53 6.48
CA ARG A 211 9.09 -11.18 6.00
C ARG A 211 8.35 -10.33 4.96
N GLN A 212 8.32 -9.02 5.15
CA GLN A 212 7.69 -8.10 4.21
C GLN A 212 8.44 -8.12 2.87
N ALA A 213 9.77 -7.96 2.89
CA ALA A 213 10.60 -7.99 1.69
C ALA A 213 10.47 -9.31 0.92
N LEU A 214 10.51 -10.44 1.63
CA LEU A 214 10.36 -11.76 1.04
C LEU A 214 9.00 -11.93 0.33
N LYS A 215 7.92 -11.52 0.98
CA LYS A 215 6.57 -11.65 0.44
C LYS A 215 6.34 -10.70 -0.73
N TRP A 216 6.81 -9.47 -0.62
CA TRP A 216 6.70 -8.48 -1.69
C TRP A 216 7.46 -8.90 -2.94
N SER A 217 8.73 -9.31 -2.82
CA SER A 217 9.53 -9.70 -3.98
C SER A 217 8.98 -10.95 -4.68
N LYS A 218 8.50 -11.94 -3.90
CA LYS A 218 7.83 -13.12 -4.46
C LYS A 218 6.58 -12.73 -5.24
N ALA A 219 5.69 -11.91 -4.64
CA ALA A 219 4.47 -11.45 -5.29
C ALA A 219 4.77 -10.57 -6.52
N TYR A 220 5.80 -9.73 -6.44
CA TYR A 220 6.22 -8.89 -7.57
C TYR A 220 6.69 -9.71 -8.78
N LEU A 221 7.34 -10.86 -8.56
CA LEU A 221 7.68 -11.78 -9.67
C LEU A 221 6.44 -12.39 -10.33
N LEU A 222 5.44 -12.78 -9.54
CA LEU A 222 4.17 -13.28 -10.07
C LEU A 222 3.44 -12.19 -10.85
N LEU A 223 3.44 -10.95 -10.34
CA LEU A 223 2.89 -9.80 -11.02
C LEU A 223 3.59 -9.53 -12.37
N ARG A 224 4.93 -9.61 -12.39
CA ARG A 224 5.71 -9.50 -13.63
C ARG A 224 5.37 -10.59 -14.64
N GLN A 225 5.12 -11.81 -14.18
CA GLN A 225 4.70 -12.91 -15.06
C GLN A 225 3.31 -12.64 -15.65
N LYS A 226 2.37 -12.14 -14.82
CA LYS A 226 1.01 -11.81 -15.26
C LYS A 226 1.01 -10.77 -16.40
N TYR A 227 1.84 -9.72 -16.30
CA TYR A 227 1.82 -8.59 -17.22
C TYR A 227 2.99 -8.54 -18.23
N GLY A 228 4.11 -9.16 -17.91
CA GLY A 228 5.33 -9.15 -18.74
C GLY A 228 5.62 -10.46 -19.49
N GLY A 229 4.76 -11.45 -19.31
CA GLY A 229 4.96 -12.78 -19.88
C GLY A 229 5.98 -13.64 -19.12
N SER A 230 6.23 -14.85 -19.62
CA SER A 230 7.14 -15.79 -18.96
C SER A 230 8.58 -15.29 -18.94
N LEU A 231 9.23 -15.40 -17.79
CA LEU A 231 10.67 -15.13 -17.66
C LEU A 231 11.47 -16.13 -18.48
N SER A 232 12.37 -15.67 -19.32
CA SER A 232 13.30 -16.54 -20.04
C SER A 232 14.16 -17.35 -19.07
N THR A 233 14.66 -18.51 -19.51
CA THR A 233 15.58 -19.33 -18.71
C THR A 233 16.79 -18.52 -18.23
N PHE A 234 17.35 -17.67 -19.08
CA PHE A 234 18.45 -16.78 -18.72
C PHE A 234 18.06 -15.80 -17.60
N SER A 235 16.86 -15.21 -17.67
CA SER A 235 16.35 -14.31 -16.62
C SER A 235 16.16 -15.04 -15.29
N LYS A 236 15.67 -16.29 -15.32
CA LYS A 236 15.56 -17.14 -14.12
C LYS A 236 16.93 -17.44 -13.51
N LEU A 237 17.92 -17.82 -14.33
CA LEU A 237 19.31 -18.05 -13.88
C LEU A 237 19.92 -16.77 -13.29
N LYS A 238 19.69 -15.61 -13.90
CA LYS A 238 20.13 -14.32 -13.36
C LYS A 238 19.50 -14.02 -12.01
N LEU A 239 18.22 -14.32 -11.81
CA LEU A 239 17.56 -14.21 -10.50
C LEU A 239 18.18 -15.19 -9.49
N TYR A 240 18.56 -16.38 -9.90
CA TYR A 240 19.14 -17.40 -9.02
C TYR A 240 20.56 -17.02 -8.56
N PHE A 241 21.43 -16.67 -9.49
CA PHE A 241 22.85 -16.45 -9.23
C PHE A 241 23.24 -14.97 -9.04
N GLY A 242 22.41 -14.04 -9.52
CA GLY A 242 22.68 -12.61 -9.39
C GLY A 242 22.41 -12.06 -7.99
N GLY A 243 23.05 -10.95 -7.65
CA GLY A 243 22.79 -10.23 -6.41
C GLY A 243 23.52 -10.75 -5.16
N TRP A 244 24.08 -11.98 -5.16
CA TRP A 244 24.80 -12.52 -4.00
C TRP A 244 26.08 -11.74 -3.68
N ARG A 245 26.83 -11.35 -4.69
CA ARG A 245 28.03 -10.48 -4.52
C ARG A 245 27.68 -9.14 -3.86
N TYR A 246 26.53 -8.59 -4.21
CA TYR A 246 26.04 -7.36 -3.60
C TYR A 246 25.67 -7.57 -2.13
N LEU A 247 24.99 -8.65 -1.80
CA LEU A 247 24.68 -9.01 -0.41
C LEU A 247 25.92 -9.28 0.44
N THR A 248 26.92 -10.02 -0.09
CA THR A 248 28.18 -10.26 0.62
C THR A 248 28.97 -8.98 0.85
N PHE A 249 28.94 -8.04 -0.08
CA PHE A 249 29.54 -6.72 0.10
C PHE A 249 28.81 -5.88 1.14
N ASN A 250 27.48 -5.86 1.11
CA ASN A 250 26.67 -5.05 2.03
C ASN A 250 26.75 -5.56 3.48
N ILE A 251 26.87 -6.87 3.73
CA ILE A 251 27.02 -7.36 5.11
C ILE A 251 28.29 -6.85 5.75
N LEU A 252 29.39 -6.67 4.99
CA LEU A 252 30.65 -6.11 5.47
C LEU A 252 30.56 -4.61 5.80
N GLN A 253 29.53 -3.93 5.30
CA GLN A 253 29.28 -2.53 5.56
C GLN A 253 28.34 -2.25 6.74
N VAL A 254 27.77 -3.30 7.35
CA VAL A 254 26.87 -3.18 8.50
C VAL A 254 27.64 -2.67 9.70
N ARG A 255 27.36 -1.43 10.12
CA ARG A 255 28.00 -0.75 11.27
C ARG A 255 27.03 -0.39 12.37
N ASN A 256 25.74 -0.36 12.08
CA ASN A 256 24.68 0.03 13.01
C ASN A 256 23.37 -0.73 12.73
N ARG A 257 22.36 -0.53 13.60
CA ARG A 257 21.05 -1.19 13.47
C ARG A 257 20.30 -0.81 12.19
N GLY A 258 20.50 0.39 11.66
CA GLY A 258 19.89 0.82 10.38
C GLY A 258 20.46 0.04 9.20
N ASP A 259 21.81 -0.08 9.12
CA ASP A 259 22.48 -0.85 8.08
C ASP A 259 22.07 -2.34 8.15
N LEU A 260 21.92 -2.87 9.36
CA LEU A 260 21.44 -4.24 9.57
C LEU A 260 19.99 -4.41 9.08
N ALA A 261 19.12 -3.44 9.33
CA ALA A 261 17.74 -3.48 8.86
C ALA A 261 17.65 -3.46 7.34
N GLU A 262 18.46 -2.63 6.68
CA GLU A 262 18.57 -2.60 5.22
C GLU A 262 19.12 -3.90 4.65
N PHE A 263 20.20 -4.44 5.22
CA PHE A 263 20.73 -5.74 4.83
C PHE A 263 19.69 -6.86 4.94
N VAL A 264 18.97 -6.89 6.06
CA VAL A 264 17.89 -7.88 6.31
C VAL A 264 16.75 -7.73 5.30
N TRP A 265 16.41 -6.50 4.91
CA TRP A 265 15.45 -6.23 3.85
C TRP A 265 15.93 -6.78 2.50
N GLN A 266 17.17 -6.48 2.11
CA GLN A 266 17.77 -6.94 0.85
C GLN A 266 17.86 -8.46 0.80
N LEU A 267 18.24 -9.10 1.93
CA LEU A 267 18.27 -10.56 2.06
C LEU A 267 16.85 -11.15 1.89
N GLY A 268 15.86 -10.57 2.56
CA GLY A 268 14.45 -10.97 2.44
C GLY A 268 13.96 -10.86 0.99
N TRP A 269 14.29 -9.75 0.32
CA TRP A 269 13.95 -9.53 -1.09
C TRP A 269 14.57 -10.60 -1.99
N LYS A 270 15.87 -10.86 -1.82
CA LYS A 270 16.58 -11.90 -2.59
C LYS A 270 16.00 -13.30 -2.37
N MET A 271 15.68 -13.64 -1.14
CA MET A 271 15.05 -14.92 -0.82
C MET A 271 13.66 -15.07 -1.42
N GLY A 272 12.88 -13.98 -1.46
CA GLY A 272 11.56 -13.97 -2.12
C GLY A 272 11.68 -14.13 -3.65
N GLU A 273 12.66 -13.49 -4.29
CA GLU A 273 12.97 -13.73 -5.72
C GLU A 273 13.27 -15.20 -5.99
N LEU A 274 14.10 -15.84 -5.15
CA LEU A 274 14.44 -17.27 -5.30
C LEU A 274 13.20 -18.14 -5.17
N GLN A 275 12.39 -17.94 -4.12
CA GLN A 275 11.18 -18.72 -3.92
C GLN A 275 10.16 -18.51 -5.06
N GLY A 276 10.03 -17.28 -5.54
CA GLY A 276 9.19 -16.98 -6.69
C GLY A 276 9.67 -17.66 -7.97
N ALA A 277 10.98 -17.59 -8.25
CA ALA A 277 11.57 -18.26 -9.41
C ALA A 277 11.40 -19.79 -9.37
N MET A 278 11.55 -20.41 -8.19
CA MET A 278 11.32 -21.85 -8.00
C MET A 278 9.87 -22.26 -8.22
N SER A 279 8.91 -21.44 -7.81
CA SER A 279 7.48 -21.72 -8.01
C SER A 279 7.03 -21.58 -9.47
N MET A 280 7.89 -21.07 -10.35
CA MET A 280 7.65 -20.89 -11.78
C MET A 280 8.35 -21.98 -12.66
N MET A 281 9.10 -22.87 -12.03
CA MET A 281 9.70 -24.05 -12.69
C MET A 281 8.72 -25.21 -12.68
#